data_971b8e34b57b77baec7a056f418227e3
#
_entry.id   971b8e34b57b77baec7a056f418227e3
#
_cell.length_a   1.000
_cell.length_b   1.000
_cell.length_c   1.000
_cell.angle_alpha   90.00
_cell.angle_beta   90.00
_cell.angle_gamma   90.00
#
_symmetry.space_group_name_H-M   'P 1'
#
loop_
_entity.id
_entity.type
_entity.pdbx_description
1 polymer ?
#
loop_
_entity_poly.entity_id
_entity_poly.type
_entity_poly.pdbx_seq_one_letter_code
_entity_poly.pdbx_strand_id
1 'polypeptide(L)'
;VHKCSGASGSSIFSMFMVETAIVVGLALLLIGLLVYIFHEKMEELAAVPLSALFDWQNLWAPLSVILLLFILGGCLPAMLFARIPVTQVFRRYSSGRRGWKRVLLFVQFIGAAFILGMMLMVVSQYSYVTTRDRGWRPERVAYTTQREVDGNSLRSLVGSLPYVEGVASAERPILWFGSNQPILDNQGNELFYPRNTWFDSDFLPFIGLRLKEGHNLTGEGQLLVNSVFCEKMNWTDSPIGKRVNDYGTVVGLLDSFSFADMPNDNLPVMVEWTGKTAATLHVRLKEPLDENLARLNEEMHRIYPQKSLVFRSVEQEMRSYAESVRVFRDVTLLVSLTILFIILMGLIGYVNDEIRLRSKEIAIRKVNGAETESILLLLSRDVL
;
A
#
# COMPACT_ATOMS: atom_id res chain seq x y z
N VAL A 1 -48.32 -13.68 3.94
CA VAL A 1 -49.44 -13.84 2.98
C VAL A 1 -49.38 -15.22 2.35
N HIS A 2 -48.32 -15.62 1.63
CA HIS A 2 -48.25 -16.89 0.87
C HIS A 2 -48.51 -18.17 1.71
N LYS A 3 -48.00 -18.23 2.97
CA LYS A 3 -48.28 -19.36 3.89
C LYS A 3 -49.73 -19.41 4.34
N CYS A 4 -50.38 -18.25 4.47
CA CYS A 4 -51.79 -18.18 4.80
C CYS A 4 -52.70 -18.62 3.62
N SER A 5 -52.17 -18.56 2.39
CA SER A 5 -52.78 -19.03 1.16
C SER A 5 -52.46 -20.50 0.81
N GLY A 6 -51.86 -21.25 1.76
CA GLY A 6 -51.57 -22.68 1.60
C GLY A 6 -50.21 -23.03 0.96
N ALA A 7 -49.31 -22.07 0.80
CA ALA A 7 -48.00 -22.37 0.25
C ALA A 7 -47.15 -23.24 1.20
N SER A 8 -46.52 -24.30 0.67
CA SER A 8 -45.61 -25.18 1.38
C SER A 8 -44.30 -24.45 1.73
N GLY A 9 -43.56 -24.94 2.74
CA GLY A 9 -42.23 -24.39 3.07
C GLY A 9 -41.25 -24.48 1.91
N SER A 10 -41.35 -25.51 1.09
CA SER A 10 -40.57 -25.73 -0.12
C SER A 10 -40.89 -24.65 -1.20
N SER A 11 -42.17 -24.32 -1.38
CA SER A 11 -42.61 -23.27 -2.33
C SER A 11 -42.04 -21.89 -1.94
N ILE A 12 -42.02 -21.59 -0.63
CA ILE A 12 -41.43 -20.32 -0.13
C ILE A 12 -39.94 -20.30 -0.32
N PHE A 13 -39.24 -21.39 -0.03
CA PHE A 13 -37.80 -21.52 -0.26
C PHE A 13 -37.44 -21.29 -1.73
N SER A 14 -38.17 -21.97 -2.64
CA SER A 14 -37.97 -21.80 -4.09
C SER A 14 -38.19 -20.35 -4.55
N MET A 15 -39.22 -19.69 -4.04
CA MET A 15 -39.47 -18.29 -4.37
C MET A 15 -38.32 -17.35 -3.97
N PHE A 16 -37.78 -17.49 -2.76
CA PHE A 16 -36.61 -16.70 -2.32
C PHE A 16 -35.37 -17.01 -3.15
N MET A 17 -35.16 -18.28 -3.50
CA MET A 17 -34.02 -18.67 -4.33
C MET A 17 -34.13 -18.08 -5.75
N VAL A 18 -35.31 -18.10 -6.36
CA VAL A 18 -35.52 -17.48 -7.68
C VAL A 18 -35.35 -15.96 -7.62
N GLU A 19 -35.89 -15.29 -6.59
CA GLU A 19 -35.70 -13.85 -6.39
C GLU A 19 -34.20 -13.50 -6.25
N THR A 20 -33.46 -14.24 -5.43
CA THR A 20 -32.04 -14.08 -5.28
C THR A 20 -31.31 -14.33 -6.61
N ALA A 21 -31.67 -15.37 -7.36
CA ALA A 21 -31.06 -15.68 -8.65
C ALA A 21 -31.27 -14.53 -9.67
N ILE A 22 -32.47 -13.94 -9.70
CA ILE A 22 -32.73 -12.79 -10.57
C ILE A 22 -31.90 -11.58 -10.18
N VAL A 23 -31.80 -11.25 -8.90
CA VAL A 23 -31.04 -10.11 -8.41
C VAL A 23 -29.53 -10.30 -8.69
N VAL A 24 -28.99 -11.49 -8.38
CA VAL A 24 -27.58 -11.82 -8.65
C VAL A 24 -27.31 -11.85 -10.16
N GLY A 25 -28.22 -12.39 -10.96
CA GLY A 25 -28.10 -12.41 -12.42
C GLY A 25 -28.06 -10.99 -13.02
N LEU A 26 -28.94 -10.10 -12.58
CA LEU A 26 -28.94 -8.70 -13.00
C LEU A 26 -27.64 -7.98 -12.55
N ALA A 27 -27.18 -8.23 -11.33
CA ALA A 27 -25.92 -7.69 -10.84
C ALA A 27 -24.72 -8.16 -11.68
N LEU A 28 -24.68 -9.44 -12.04
CA LEU A 28 -23.61 -10.00 -12.89
C LEU A 28 -23.64 -9.41 -14.30
N LEU A 29 -24.82 -9.20 -14.88
CA LEU A 29 -24.97 -8.52 -16.17
C LEU A 29 -24.46 -7.08 -16.12
N LEU A 30 -24.80 -6.36 -15.05
CA LEU A 30 -24.32 -4.98 -14.85
C LEU A 30 -22.81 -4.94 -14.67
N ILE A 31 -22.23 -5.86 -13.86
CA ILE A 31 -20.78 -5.99 -13.68
C ILE A 31 -20.10 -6.27 -15.03
N GLY A 32 -20.63 -7.23 -15.82
CA GLY A 32 -20.11 -7.54 -17.14
C GLY A 32 -20.12 -6.33 -18.09
N LEU A 33 -21.20 -5.55 -18.07
CA LEU A 33 -21.31 -4.33 -18.84
C LEU A 33 -20.27 -3.27 -18.38
N LEU A 34 -20.12 -3.07 -17.08
CA LEU A 34 -19.13 -2.14 -16.53
C LEU A 34 -17.69 -2.56 -16.86
N VAL A 35 -17.38 -3.85 -16.71
CA VAL A 35 -16.08 -4.41 -17.09
C VAL A 35 -15.81 -4.18 -18.58
N TYR A 36 -16.80 -4.41 -19.45
CA TYR A 36 -16.67 -4.16 -20.88
C TYR A 36 -16.41 -2.69 -21.22
N ILE A 37 -17.11 -1.75 -20.56
CA ILE A 37 -16.95 -0.31 -20.81
C ILE A 37 -15.60 0.21 -20.28
N PHE A 38 -15.16 -0.28 -19.12
CA PHE A 38 -13.99 0.23 -18.40
C PHE A 38 -12.78 -0.69 -18.47
N HIS A 39 -12.74 -1.68 -19.39
CA HIS A 39 -11.69 -2.72 -19.42
C HIS A 39 -10.27 -2.14 -19.48
N GLU A 40 -10.02 -1.14 -20.34
CA GLU A 40 -8.71 -0.50 -20.48
C GLU A 40 -8.23 0.16 -19.17
N LYS A 41 -9.15 0.88 -18.51
CA LYS A 41 -8.87 1.51 -17.22
C LYS A 41 -8.65 0.50 -16.10
N MET A 42 -9.37 -0.61 -16.13
CA MET A 42 -9.23 -1.67 -15.14
C MET A 42 -7.91 -2.43 -15.33
N GLU A 43 -7.47 -2.69 -16.56
CA GLU A 43 -6.17 -3.30 -16.86
C GLU A 43 -5.01 -2.36 -16.46
N GLU A 44 -5.15 -1.07 -16.73
CA GLU A 44 -4.17 -0.04 -16.29
C GLU A 44 -4.04 -0.03 -14.75
N LEU A 45 -5.18 -0.03 -14.03
CA LEU A 45 -5.20 0.00 -12.56
C LEU A 45 -4.73 -1.32 -11.93
N ALA A 46 -5.08 -2.46 -12.53
CA ALA A 46 -4.72 -3.77 -12.02
C ALA A 46 -3.27 -4.17 -12.36
N ALA A 47 -2.66 -3.52 -13.37
CA ALA A 47 -1.38 -3.90 -13.98
C ALA A 47 -1.35 -5.36 -14.45
N VAL A 48 -2.53 -5.97 -14.70
CA VAL A 48 -2.70 -7.36 -15.14
C VAL A 48 -3.82 -7.39 -16.15
N PRO A 49 -3.68 -8.13 -17.27
CA PRO A 49 -4.74 -8.25 -18.26
C PRO A 49 -5.98 -8.93 -17.64
N LEU A 50 -7.16 -8.41 -17.94
CA LEU A 50 -8.44 -8.95 -17.43
C LEU A 50 -8.65 -10.42 -17.81
N SER A 51 -8.05 -10.89 -18.91
CA SER A 51 -8.06 -12.30 -19.30
C SER A 51 -7.50 -13.23 -18.21
N ALA A 52 -6.54 -12.75 -17.40
CA ALA A 52 -5.98 -13.53 -16.30
C ALA A 52 -6.98 -13.81 -15.17
N LEU A 53 -8.03 -12.99 -15.02
CA LEU A 53 -9.12 -13.24 -14.05
C LEU A 53 -10.02 -14.40 -14.48
N PHE A 54 -10.11 -14.68 -15.79
CA PHE A 54 -10.92 -15.75 -16.37
C PHE A 54 -10.12 -17.03 -16.60
N ASP A 55 -8.85 -17.06 -16.19
CA ASP A 55 -8.05 -18.26 -16.23
C ASP A 55 -8.63 -19.30 -15.24
N TRP A 56 -8.64 -20.57 -15.66
CA TRP A 56 -9.24 -21.66 -14.90
C TRP A 56 -8.76 -21.72 -13.44
N GLN A 57 -7.49 -21.36 -13.24
CA GLN A 57 -6.88 -21.33 -11.90
C GLN A 57 -7.42 -20.22 -11.00
N ASN A 58 -7.97 -19.15 -11.56
CA ASN A 58 -8.44 -17.98 -10.83
C ASN A 58 -9.98 -17.90 -10.69
N LEU A 59 -10.72 -18.70 -11.48
CA LEU A 59 -12.20 -18.69 -11.48
C LEU A 59 -12.84 -19.08 -10.14
N TRP A 60 -12.10 -19.80 -9.28
CA TRP A 60 -12.62 -20.17 -7.95
C TRP A 60 -12.95 -18.96 -7.09
N ALA A 61 -12.22 -17.84 -7.21
CA ALA A 61 -12.42 -16.66 -6.40
C ALA A 61 -13.78 -15.97 -6.71
N PRO A 62 -14.09 -15.55 -7.95
CA PRO A 62 -15.41 -14.98 -8.26
C PRO A 62 -16.55 -15.96 -8.03
N LEU A 63 -16.36 -17.26 -8.32
CA LEU A 63 -17.38 -18.29 -8.07
C LEU A 63 -17.66 -18.46 -6.58
N SER A 64 -16.64 -18.39 -5.71
CA SER A 64 -16.84 -18.46 -4.27
C SER A 64 -17.63 -17.27 -3.73
N VAL A 65 -17.41 -16.08 -4.27
CA VAL A 65 -18.18 -14.87 -3.91
C VAL A 65 -19.65 -15.02 -4.34
N ILE A 66 -19.92 -15.49 -5.56
CA ILE A 66 -21.27 -15.74 -6.05
C ILE A 66 -21.97 -16.77 -5.18
N LEU A 67 -21.31 -17.87 -4.85
CA LEU A 67 -21.83 -18.91 -3.96
C LEU A 67 -22.17 -18.36 -2.57
N LEU A 68 -21.26 -17.55 -2.00
CA LEU A 68 -21.47 -16.88 -0.71
C LEU A 68 -22.69 -15.96 -0.74
N LEU A 69 -22.87 -15.19 -1.81
CA LEU A 69 -24.05 -14.33 -2.00
C LEU A 69 -25.34 -15.15 -2.06
N PHE A 70 -25.35 -16.30 -2.75
CA PHE A 70 -26.49 -17.21 -2.76
C PHE A 70 -26.81 -17.82 -1.40
N ILE A 71 -25.77 -18.18 -0.63
CA ILE A 71 -25.94 -18.74 0.71
C ILE A 71 -26.48 -17.68 1.68
N LEU A 72 -25.83 -16.52 1.74
CA LEU A 72 -26.16 -15.47 2.72
C LEU A 72 -27.41 -14.68 2.32
N GLY A 73 -27.59 -14.36 1.05
CA GLY A 73 -28.69 -13.56 0.54
C GLY A 73 -29.96 -14.38 0.22
N GLY A 74 -29.79 -15.62 -0.20
CA GLY A 74 -30.90 -16.49 -0.62
C GLY A 74 -31.23 -17.60 0.39
N CYS A 75 -30.27 -18.53 0.57
CA CYS A 75 -30.52 -19.78 1.29
C CYS A 75 -30.82 -19.55 2.79
N LEU A 76 -30.05 -18.75 3.50
CA LEU A 76 -30.26 -18.46 4.92
C LEU A 76 -31.60 -17.78 5.19
N PRO A 77 -31.99 -16.67 4.51
CA PRO A 77 -33.31 -16.06 4.68
C PRO A 77 -34.46 -17.02 4.30
N ALA A 78 -34.30 -17.75 3.19
CA ALA A 78 -35.32 -18.70 2.74
C ALA A 78 -35.55 -19.79 3.80
N MET A 79 -34.52 -20.36 4.39
CA MET A 79 -34.66 -21.37 5.48
C MET A 79 -35.32 -20.79 6.72
N LEU A 80 -34.93 -19.56 7.12
CA LEU A 80 -35.53 -18.92 8.30
C LEU A 80 -37.03 -18.65 8.10
N PHE A 81 -37.40 -18.07 6.94
CA PHE A 81 -38.83 -17.78 6.64
C PHE A 81 -39.64 -19.03 6.37
N ALA A 82 -39.07 -20.06 5.76
CA ALA A 82 -39.77 -21.34 5.55
C ALA A 82 -40.15 -22.04 6.87
N ARG A 83 -39.39 -21.84 7.96
CA ARG A 83 -39.62 -22.47 9.28
C ARG A 83 -40.64 -21.73 10.16
N ILE A 84 -41.04 -20.48 9.85
CA ILE A 84 -41.96 -19.69 10.68
C ILE A 84 -43.38 -20.30 10.58
N PRO A 85 -43.98 -20.75 11.70
CA PRO A 85 -45.35 -21.32 11.68
C PRO A 85 -46.42 -20.22 11.46
N VAL A 86 -47.48 -20.57 10.74
CA VAL A 86 -48.58 -19.65 10.36
C VAL A 86 -49.22 -18.98 11.58
N THR A 87 -49.32 -19.69 12.68
CA THR A 87 -49.89 -19.20 13.95
C THR A 87 -49.11 -18.02 14.55
N GLN A 88 -47.77 -17.91 14.28
CA GLN A 88 -46.98 -16.79 14.74
C GLN A 88 -47.12 -15.53 13.86
N VAL A 89 -47.59 -15.66 12.63
CA VAL A 89 -47.84 -14.53 11.74
C VAL A 89 -49.01 -13.68 12.24
N PHE A 90 -50.00 -14.29 12.84
CA PHE A 90 -51.19 -13.62 13.40
C PHE A 90 -50.96 -13.02 14.81
N ARG A 91 -50.05 -13.59 15.60
CA ARG A 91 -49.58 -12.95 16.83
C ARG A 91 -48.50 -11.96 16.47
N ARG A 92 -48.77 -10.64 16.57
CA ARG A 92 -47.84 -9.56 16.29
C ARG A 92 -46.39 -9.93 16.68
N TYR A 93 -45.62 -10.33 15.69
CA TYR A 93 -44.21 -10.72 15.81
C TYR A 93 -43.38 -9.45 15.95
N SER A 94 -43.40 -8.78 17.11
CA SER A 94 -42.77 -7.46 17.28
C SER A 94 -41.56 -7.47 18.18
N SER A 95 -41.29 -8.55 18.90
CA SER A 95 -40.35 -8.52 20.04
C SER A 95 -38.90 -8.98 19.74
N GLY A 96 -38.69 -9.85 18.75
CA GLY A 96 -37.36 -10.40 18.49
C GLY A 96 -36.50 -9.69 17.42
N ARG A 97 -37.18 -8.87 16.57
CA ARG A 97 -36.53 -8.23 15.41
C ARG A 97 -35.65 -6.99 15.74
N ARG A 98 -35.91 -6.31 16.86
CA ARG A 98 -35.19 -5.07 17.20
C ARG A 98 -33.72 -5.30 17.52
N GLY A 99 -33.38 -6.37 18.25
CA GLY A 99 -32.00 -6.63 18.68
C GLY A 99 -31.03 -6.88 17.51
N TRP A 100 -31.45 -7.71 16.54
CA TRP A 100 -30.62 -8.04 15.38
C TRP A 100 -30.31 -6.83 14.48
N LYS A 101 -31.29 -5.96 14.26
CA LYS A 101 -31.11 -4.77 13.44
C LYS A 101 -30.13 -3.79 14.07
N ARG A 102 -30.13 -3.63 15.40
CA ARG A 102 -29.16 -2.79 16.13
C ARG A 102 -27.74 -3.35 16.02
N VAL A 103 -27.58 -4.67 16.17
CA VAL A 103 -26.28 -5.32 16.00
C VAL A 103 -25.75 -5.09 14.58
N LEU A 104 -26.59 -5.23 13.56
CA LEU A 104 -26.21 -4.99 12.18
C LEU A 104 -25.77 -3.54 11.95
N LEU A 105 -26.53 -2.58 12.47
CA LEU A 105 -26.20 -1.16 12.42
C LEU A 105 -24.84 -0.87 13.09
N PHE A 106 -24.63 -1.42 14.29
CA PHE A 106 -23.38 -1.26 15.02
C PHE A 106 -22.17 -1.80 14.22
N VAL A 107 -22.33 -2.98 13.62
CA VAL A 107 -21.29 -3.56 12.74
C VAL A 107 -21.04 -2.67 11.53
N GLN A 108 -22.08 -2.08 10.93
CA GLN A 108 -21.95 -1.15 9.81
C GLN A 108 -21.18 0.12 10.22
N PHE A 109 -21.46 0.71 11.40
CA PHE A 109 -20.73 1.88 11.88
C PHE A 109 -19.24 1.57 12.16
N ILE A 110 -18.94 0.40 12.78
CA ILE A 110 -17.56 -0.03 12.98
C ILE A 110 -16.87 -0.20 11.63
N GLY A 111 -17.53 -0.85 10.66
CA GLY A 111 -17.02 -1.02 9.31
C GLY A 111 -16.74 0.33 8.62
N ALA A 112 -17.67 1.28 8.72
CA ALA A 112 -17.49 2.62 8.15
C ALA A 112 -16.31 3.36 8.78
N ALA A 113 -16.20 3.34 10.11
CA ALA A 113 -15.09 3.97 10.83
C ALA A 113 -13.74 3.35 10.45
N PHE A 114 -13.67 2.02 10.34
CA PHE A 114 -12.48 1.30 9.90
C PHE A 114 -12.07 1.69 8.46
N ILE A 115 -13.01 1.71 7.52
CA ILE A 115 -12.75 2.10 6.12
C ILE A 115 -12.28 3.55 6.03
N LEU A 116 -12.91 4.48 6.76
CA LEU A 116 -12.47 5.87 6.81
C LEU A 116 -11.04 5.99 7.39
N GLY A 117 -10.73 5.25 8.43
CA GLY A 117 -9.38 5.17 9.00
C GLY A 117 -8.36 4.66 7.99
N MET A 118 -8.69 3.60 7.24
CA MET A 118 -7.83 3.10 6.15
C MET A 118 -7.63 4.14 5.05
N MET A 119 -8.67 4.84 4.61
CA MET A 119 -8.56 5.90 3.60
C MET A 119 -7.60 7.00 4.06
N LEU A 120 -7.75 7.49 5.28
CA LEU A 120 -6.86 8.51 5.84
C LEU A 120 -5.42 8.02 5.92
N MET A 121 -5.21 6.77 6.34
CA MET A 121 -3.88 6.16 6.42
C MET A 121 -3.21 6.09 5.05
N VAL A 122 -3.90 5.58 4.03
CA VAL A 122 -3.35 5.43 2.67
C VAL A 122 -3.03 6.78 2.03
N VAL A 123 -3.91 7.78 2.18
CA VAL A 123 -3.66 9.14 1.69
C VAL A 123 -2.46 9.77 2.41
N SER A 124 -2.38 9.62 3.73
CA SER A 124 -1.26 10.14 4.52
C SER A 124 0.07 9.47 4.13
N GLN A 125 0.08 8.15 3.96
CA GLN A 125 1.27 7.41 3.50
C GLN A 125 1.73 7.85 2.11
N TYR A 126 0.80 8.00 1.17
CA TYR A 126 1.12 8.49 -0.17
C TYR A 126 1.73 9.89 -0.13
N SER A 127 1.10 10.82 0.59
CA SER A 127 1.63 12.17 0.78
C SER A 127 3.03 12.14 1.38
N TYR A 128 3.24 11.35 2.42
CA TYR A 128 4.54 11.21 3.07
C TYR A 128 5.62 10.71 2.10
N VAL A 129 5.35 9.66 1.32
CA VAL A 129 6.31 9.09 0.36
C VAL A 129 6.67 10.07 -0.76
N THR A 130 5.70 10.88 -1.22
CA THR A 130 5.88 11.74 -2.40
C THR A 130 6.43 13.13 -2.09
N THR A 131 6.15 13.68 -0.89
CA THR A 131 6.50 15.07 -0.56
C THR A 131 7.73 15.22 0.34
N ARG A 132 8.21 14.12 0.87
CA ARG A 132 9.30 14.10 1.83
C ARG A 132 10.65 14.45 1.19
N ASP A 133 11.45 15.30 1.87
CA ASP A 133 12.87 15.46 1.57
C ASP A 133 13.62 14.16 1.90
N ARG A 134 14.31 13.61 0.93
CA ARG A 134 15.08 12.37 1.08
C ARG A 134 16.46 12.56 1.68
N GLY A 135 16.92 13.80 1.83
CA GLY A 135 18.27 14.12 2.31
C GLY A 135 19.38 13.84 1.29
N TRP A 136 19.03 13.52 0.02
CA TRP A 136 19.96 13.29 -1.09
C TRP A 136 19.37 13.70 -2.43
N ARG A 137 20.19 13.82 -3.45
CA ARG A 137 19.86 14.40 -4.76
C ARG A 137 19.81 13.32 -5.85
N PRO A 138 18.63 12.85 -6.25
CA PRO A 138 18.45 11.86 -7.31
C PRO A 138 18.58 12.44 -8.73
N GLU A 139 18.56 13.78 -8.86
CA GLU A 139 18.43 14.45 -10.13
C GLU A 139 19.59 14.11 -11.06
N ARG A 140 19.26 13.69 -12.27
CA ARG A 140 20.19 13.39 -13.36
C ARG A 140 21.17 12.27 -13.06
N VAL A 141 20.85 11.42 -12.07
CA VAL A 141 21.67 10.27 -11.73
C VAL A 141 21.16 9.04 -12.49
N ALA A 142 22.10 8.36 -13.16
CA ALA A 142 21.92 7.02 -13.71
C ALA A 142 22.90 6.05 -13.06
N TYR A 143 22.59 4.79 -13.08
CA TYR A 143 23.47 3.75 -12.54
C TYR A 143 23.46 2.49 -13.40
N THR A 144 24.52 1.73 -13.30
CA THR A 144 24.58 0.35 -13.81
C THR A 144 25.22 -0.55 -12.78
N THR A 145 24.65 -1.73 -12.60
CA THR A 145 25.27 -2.79 -11.78
C THR A 145 25.76 -3.88 -12.68
N GLN A 146 27.08 -4.12 -12.63
CA GLN A 146 27.69 -5.17 -13.44
C GLN A 146 28.96 -5.69 -12.75
N ARG A 147 29.24 -6.96 -12.97
CA ARG A 147 30.39 -7.65 -12.37
C ARG A 147 31.37 -8.22 -13.40
N GLU A 148 31.07 -8.02 -14.68
CA GLU A 148 31.78 -8.65 -15.78
C GLU A 148 32.77 -7.72 -16.50
N VAL A 149 32.80 -6.42 -16.15
CA VAL A 149 33.73 -5.42 -16.68
C VAL A 149 34.56 -4.88 -15.54
N ASP A 150 35.86 -4.61 -15.79
CA ASP A 150 36.67 -3.96 -14.77
C ASP A 150 36.13 -2.60 -14.38
N GLY A 151 35.79 -2.45 -13.10
CA GLY A 151 35.15 -1.25 -12.57
C GLY A 151 35.99 0.04 -12.72
N ASN A 152 37.32 -0.07 -12.65
CA ASN A 152 38.20 1.08 -12.83
C ASN A 152 38.21 1.54 -14.29
N SER A 153 38.28 0.62 -15.24
CA SER A 153 38.24 0.92 -16.66
C SER A 153 36.90 1.54 -17.06
N LEU A 154 35.78 0.98 -16.56
CA LEU A 154 34.46 1.51 -16.82
C LEU A 154 34.29 2.93 -16.22
N ARG A 155 34.75 3.12 -14.96
CA ARG A 155 34.68 4.42 -14.28
C ARG A 155 35.46 5.48 -15.05
N SER A 156 36.69 5.15 -15.47
CA SER A 156 37.58 6.06 -16.22
C SER A 156 36.96 6.41 -17.58
N LEU A 157 36.46 5.40 -18.31
CA LEU A 157 35.81 5.57 -19.59
C LEU A 157 34.60 6.49 -19.48
N VAL A 158 33.65 6.17 -18.58
CA VAL A 158 32.42 6.92 -18.41
C VAL A 158 32.69 8.33 -17.89
N GLY A 159 33.63 8.47 -16.94
CA GLY A 159 34.04 9.76 -16.38
C GLY A 159 34.70 10.71 -17.39
N SER A 160 35.25 10.18 -18.49
CA SER A 160 35.84 10.98 -19.56
C SER A 160 34.84 11.54 -20.58
N LEU A 161 33.59 11.12 -20.53
CA LEU A 161 32.56 11.53 -21.50
C LEU A 161 32.13 12.98 -21.27
N PRO A 162 31.98 13.80 -22.32
CA PRO A 162 31.76 15.24 -22.19
C PRO A 162 30.39 15.62 -21.60
N TYR A 163 29.45 14.70 -21.62
CA TYR A 163 28.10 14.86 -21.07
C TYR A 163 27.95 14.25 -19.65
N VAL A 164 29.03 13.77 -19.05
CA VAL A 164 29.10 13.30 -17.67
C VAL A 164 29.64 14.40 -16.76
N GLU A 165 28.95 14.68 -15.67
CA GLU A 165 29.38 15.65 -14.65
C GLU A 165 30.21 15.02 -13.54
N GLY A 166 29.94 13.74 -13.21
CA GLY A 166 30.63 13.03 -12.15
C GLY A 166 30.26 11.56 -12.12
N VAL A 167 31.12 10.80 -11.46
CA VAL A 167 30.97 9.35 -11.27
C VAL A 167 31.30 8.99 -9.83
N ALA A 168 30.57 8.03 -9.27
CA ALA A 168 30.82 7.49 -7.94
C ALA A 168 30.41 6.02 -7.89
N SER A 169 31.01 5.25 -7.00
CA SER A 169 30.79 3.81 -6.91
C SER A 169 30.23 3.40 -5.56
N ALA A 170 29.30 2.45 -5.59
CA ALA A 170 28.74 1.81 -4.42
C ALA A 170 28.59 0.31 -4.68
N GLU A 171 28.46 -0.49 -3.65
CA GLU A 171 28.22 -1.92 -3.82
C GLU A 171 26.86 -2.19 -4.49
N ARG A 172 25.85 -1.36 -4.18
CA ARG A 172 24.48 -1.47 -4.73
C ARG A 172 23.97 -0.12 -5.21
N PRO A 173 22.95 -0.10 -6.04
CA PRO A 173 22.22 1.13 -6.37
C PRO A 173 21.68 1.81 -5.13
N ILE A 174 21.70 3.14 -5.10
CA ILE A 174 21.17 3.94 -3.97
C ILE A 174 19.71 3.65 -3.63
N LEU A 175 18.97 3.09 -4.58
CA LEU A 175 17.57 2.70 -4.39
C LEU A 175 17.41 1.41 -3.57
N TRP A 176 18.47 0.57 -3.55
CA TRP A 176 18.43 -0.77 -2.96
C TRP A 176 19.55 -0.91 -1.93
N PHE A 177 19.23 -0.71 -0.69
CA PHE A 177 20.21 -0.89 0.37
C PHE A 177 20.34 -2.34 0.84
N GLY A 178 21.48 -2.75 0.96
CA GLY A 178 22.37 -3.73 1.44
C GLY A 178 21.92 -4.95 2.19
N SER A 179 22.89 -5.80 2.47
CA SER A 179 22.72 -6.99 3.30
C SER A 179 22.52 -6.59 4.76
N ASN A 180 21.72 -7.37 5.47
CA ASN A 180 21.58 -7.24 6.91
C ASN A 180 22.59 -8.19 7.56
N GLN A 181 23.76 -7.68 7.95
CA GLN A 181 24.68 -8.41 8.81
C GLN A 181 24.46 -7.97 10.25
N PRO A 182 24.37 -8.90 11.21
CA PRO A 182 24.08 -8.53 12.59
C PRO A 182 25.25 -7.78 13.25
N ILE A 183 24.91 -6.79 14.04
CA ILE A 183 25.85 -6.25 15.03
C ILE A 183 25.78 -7.13 16.26
N LEU A 184 26.94 -7.58 16.73
CA LEU A 184 27.04 -8.49 17.88
C LEU A 184 27.47 -7.70 19.14
N ASP A 185 27.03 -8.17 20.29
CA ASP A 185 27.57 -7.72 21.58
C ASP A 185 28.96 -8.37 21.88
N ASN A 186 29.56 -7.97 22.99
CA ASN A 186 30.87 -8.52 23.42
C ASN A 186 30.79 -10.03 23.80
N GLN A 187 29.61 -10.61 23.87
CA GLN A 187 29.36 -12.02 24.18
C GLN A 187 29.04 -12.82 22.91
N GLY A 188 28.93 -12.16 21.74
CA GLY A 188 28.61 -12.78 20.46
C GLY A 188 27.11 -12.91 20.20
N ASN A 189 26.22 -12.29 21.01
CA ASN A 189 24.80 -12.30 20.77
C ASN A 189 24.43 -11.18 19.78
N GLU A 190 23.42 -11.43 18.97
CA GLU A 190 22.90 -10.47 17.99
C GLU A 190 22.17 -9.33 18.70
N LEU A 191 22.61 -8.08 18.46
CA LEU A 191 21.96 -6.88 18.98
C LEU A 191 20.87 -6.40 18.03
N PHE A 192 21.22 -6.15 16.77
CA PHE A 192 20.32 -5.70 15.71
C PHE A 192 20.97 -5.85 14.34
N TYR A 193 20.15 -5.68 13.29
CA TYR A 193 20.54 -5.76 11.89
C TYR A 193 20.50 -4.37 11.25
N PRO A 194 21.64 -3.69 11.05
CA PRO A 194 21.66 -2.43 10.31
C PRO A 194 21.48 -2.67 8.81
N ARG A 195 20.99 -1.66 8.11
CA ARG A 195 21.14 -1.57 6.67
C ARG A 195 22.61 -1.28 6.36
N ASN A 196 23.29 -2.26 5.80
CA ASN A 196 24.70 -2.16 5.49
C ASN A 196 24.91 -1.89 4.00
N THR A 197 25.83 -0.99 3.67
CA THR A 197 26.25 -0.70 2.29
C THR A 197 27.68 -0.23 2.25
N TRP A 198 28.27 -0.19 1.05
CA TRP A 198 29.64 0.20 0.83
C TRP A 198 29.71 1.33 -0.18
N PHE A 199 30.36 2.43 0.18
CA PHE A 199 30.56 3.59 -0.68
C PHE A 199 32.05 3.83 -0.94
N ASP A 200 32.37 4.38 -2.11
CA ASP A 200 33.67 5.03 -2.30
C ASP A 200 33.67 6.44 -1.68
N SER A 201 34.83 7.05 -1.61
CA SER A 201 34.99 8.40 -1.02
C SER A 201 34.24 9.50 -1.80
N ASP A 202 33.96 9.26 -3.07
CA ASP A 202 33.30 10.25 -3.93
C ASP A 202 31.76 10.15 -3.84
N PHE A 203 31.21 9.04 -3.33
CA PHE A 203 29.78 8.78 -3.36
C PHE A 203 28.95 9.76 -2.50
N LEU A 204 29.42 10.07 -1.30
CA LEU A 204 28.72 10.96 -0.38
C LEU A 204 28.48 12.35 -0.99
N PRO A 205 29.53 13.08 -1.44
CA PRO A 205 29.34 14.37 -2.10
C PRO A 205 28.62 14.25 -3.45
N PHE A 206 28.84 13.15 -4.19
CA PHE A 206 28.18 12.90 -5.45
C PHE A 206 26.65 12.86 -5.32
N ILE A 207 26.12 12.13 -4.34
CA ILE A 207 24.67 12.01 -4.12
C ILE A 207 24.10 13.12 -3.24
N GLY A 208 24.95 13.95 -2.62
CA GLY A 208 24.56 15.09 -1.79
C GLY A 208 24.14 14.70 -0.37
N LEU A 209 24.53 13.52 0.11
CA LEU A 209 24.36 13.14 1.52
C LEU A 209 25.23 14.02 2.42
N ARG A 210 24.66 14.44 3.55
CA ARG A 210 25.35 15.30 4.51
C ARG A 210 25.81 14.53 5.73
N LEU A 211 26.93 14.98 6.28
CA LEU A 211 27.39 14.55 7.59
C LEU A 211 26.91 15.56 8.64
N LYS A 212 26.43 15.05 9.73
CA LYS A 212 26.08 15.83 10.93
C LYS A 212 27.32 16.08 11.79
N GLU A 213 28.23 15.11 11.81
CA GLU A 213 29.47 15.17 12.60
C GLU A 213 30.55 14.30 11.93
N GLY A 214 31.85 14.64 12.12
CA GLY A 214 32.98 13.86 11.63
C GLY A 214 33.35 14.17 10.19
N HIS A 215 33.92 13.19 9.50
CA HIS A 215 34.41 13.31 8.13
C HIS A 215 34.01 12.10 7.26
N ASN A 216 34.13 12.23 5.95
CA ASN A 216 33.83 11.19 4.98
C ASN A 216 34.83 10.03 5.05
N LEU A 217 34.42 8.90 4.45
CA LEU A 217 35.27 7.71 4.29
C LEU A 217 36.48 8.02 3.42
N THR A 218 37.67 7.64 3.90
CA THR A 218 38.95 7.82 3.19
C THR A 218 39.71 6.52 3.02
N GLY A 219 39.33 5.44 3.70
CA GLY A 219 40.04 4.15 3.65
C GLY A 219 39.30 3.04 4.38
N GLU A 220 39.91 1.86 4.32
CA GLU A 220 39.40 0.65 4.97
C GLU A 220 39.29 0.81 6.50
N GLY A 221 38.34 0.06 7.08
CA GLY A 221 38.10 0.06 8.52
C GLY A 221 37.45 1.34 9.05
N GLN A 222 36.96 2.22 8.17
CA GLN A 222 36.19 3.40 8.51
C GLN A 222 34.70 3.17 8.25
N LEU A 223 33.86 3.71 9.14
CA LEU A 223 32.42 3.56 9.10
C LEU A 223 31.73 4.92 9.17
N LEU A 224 30.63 5.04 8.43
CA LEU A 224 29.62 6.08 8.67
C LEU A 224 28.38 5.40 9.25
N VAL A 225 27.78 6.05 10.23
CA VAL A 225 26.52 5.55 10.86
C VAL A 225 25.49 6.67 10.91
N ASN A 226 24.21 6.33 11.07
CA ASN A 226 23.17 7.32 11.33
C ASN A 226 22.78 7.36 12.82
N SER A 227 21.95 8.33 13.20
CA SER A 227 21.50 8.51 14.59
C SER A 227 20.75 7.28 15.12
N VAL A 228 19.99 6.60 14.28
CA VAL A 228 19.26 5.37 14.68
C VAL A 228 20.21 4.24 15.03
N PHE A 229 21.33 4.13 14.31
CA PHE A 229 22.39 3.17 14.66
C PHE A 229 22.95 3.47 16.06
N CYS A 230 23.24 4.76 16.35
CA CYS A 230 23.72 5.19 17.66
C CYS A 230 22.72 4.89 18.79
N GLU A 231 21.43 5.11 18.56
CA GLU A 231 20.36 4.77 19.50
C GLU A 231 20.31 3.26 19.79
N LYS A 232 20.43 2.42 18.74
CA LYS A 232 20.45 0.96 18.89
C LYS A 232 21.70 0.44 19.64
N MET A 233 22.82 1.17 19.50
CA MET A 233 24.04 0.92 20.28
C MET A 233 24.02 1.50 21.69
N ASN A 234 22.94 2.20 22.08
CA ASN A 234 22.83 2.93 23.34
C ASN A 234 23.96 3.98 23.53
N TRP A 235 24.42 4.60 22.45
CA TRP A 235 25.42 5.65 22.53
C TRP A 235 24.74 7.01 22.75
N THR A 236 25.02 7.62 23.88
CA THR A 236 24.49 8.94 24.27
C THR A 236 25.42 10.10 23.94
N ASP A 237 26.69 9.83 23.69
CA ASP A 237 27.77 10.74 23.32
C ASP A 237 28.13 10.57 21.84
N SER A 238 29.07 11.41 21.33
CA SER A 238 29.52 11.34 19.95
C SER A 238 29.96 9.92 19.56
N PRO A 239 29.50 9.42 18.40
CA PRO A 239 29.93 8.10 17.90
C PRO A 239 31.33 8.10 17.32
N ILE A 240 31.91 9.27 17.06
CA ILE A 240 33.22 9.40 16.38
C ILE A 240 34.32 8.76 17.21
N GLY A 241 35.09 7.89 16.56
CA GLY A 241 36.17 7.14 17.20
C GLY A 241 35.74 5.85 17.88
N LYS A 242 34.43 5.58 18.00
CA LYS A 242 33.94 4.31 18.57
C LYS A 242 34.13 3.18 17.56
N ARG A 243 34.53 2.02 18.07
CA ARG A 243 34.73 0.81 17.26
C ARG A 243 33.43 -0.03 17.25
N VAL A 244 33.10 -0.57 16.09
CA VAL A 244 31.99 -1.46 15.87
C VAL A 244 32.52 -2.83 15.49
N ASN A 245 32.57 -3.77 16.43
CA ASN A 245 33.06 -5.14 16.24
C ASN A 245 34.32 -5.21 15.33
N ASP A 246 34.28 -6.11 14.34
CA ASP A 246 35.32 -6.26 13.33
C ASP A 246 35.13 -5.37 12.10
N TYR A 247 34.02 -4.60 12.04
CA TYR A 247 33.69 -3.75 10.88
C TYR A 247 34.62 -2.52 10.78
N GLY A 248 34.94 -1.88 11.91
CA GLY A 248 35.84 -0.72 11.91
C GLY A 248 35.50 0.36 12.92
N THR A 249 36.00 1.56 12.67
CA THR A 249 35.84 2.72 13.55
C THR A 249 34.95 3.75 12.90
N VAL A 250 33.98 4.28 13.66
CA VAL A 250 33.08 5.33 13.18
C VAL A 250 33.85 6.63 12.99
N VAL A 251 33.86 7.17 11.78
CA VAL A 251 34.50 8.43 11.41
C VAL A 251 33.53 9.54 11.09
N GLY A 252 32.24 9.21 10.84
CA GLY A 252 31.25 10.22 10.55
C GLY A 252 29.83 9.77 10.93
N LEU A 253 29.02 10.75 11.32
CA LEU A 253 27.61 10.62 11.60
C LEU A 253 26.82 11.22 10.44
N LEU A 254 26.04 10.39 9.74
CA LEU A 254 25.18 10.81 8.66
C LEU A 254 23.99 11.61 9.19
N ASP A 255 23.63 12.66 8.46
CA ASP A 255 22.37 13.36 8.67
C ASP A 255 21.19 12.48 8.29
N SER A 256 19.98 12.90 8.64
CA SER A 256 18.78 12.15 8.30
C SER A 256 18.61 12.04 6.79
N PHE A 257 18.44 10.82 6.31
CA PHE A 257 18.11 10.53 4.92
C PHE A 257 17.22 9.29 4.82
N SER A 258 16.55 9.16 3.71
CA SER A 258 15.67 8.02 3.46
C SER A 258 15.99 7.33 2.15
N PHE A 259 15.82 6.01 2.16
CA PHE A 259 15.92 5.21 0.95
C PHE A 259 14.68 5.37 0.09
N ALA A 260 14.84 5.16 -1.22
CA ALA A 260 13.73 5.33 -2.16
C ALA A 260 12.64 4.26 -1.99
N ASP A 261 13.03 3.05 -1.60
CA ASP A 261 12.16 1.87 -1.46
C ASP A 261 11.50 1.75 -0.08
N MET A 262 12.00 2.48 0.91
CA MET A 262 11.47 2.40 2.28
C MET A 262 11.21 3.79 2.86
N PRO A 263 9.95 4.12 3.11
CA PRO A 263 9.58 5.41 3.73
C PRO A 263 9.94 5.50 5.22
N ASN A 264 10.61 4.50 5.78
CA ASN A 264 10.92 4.45 7.20
C ASN A 264 12.34 4.96 7.47
N ASP A 265 12.46 6.18 8.01
CA ASP A 265 13.72 6.79 8.46
C ASP A 265 14.31 6.13 9.70
N ASN A 266 13.56 5.25 10.31
CA ASN A 266 13.89 4.67 11.61
C ASN A 266 14.69 3.36 11.47
N LEU A 267 15.52 3.26 10.44
CA LEU A 267 16.40 2.11 10.24
C LEU A 267 17.84 2.45 10.61
N PRO A 268 18.51 1.60 11.39
CA PRO A 268 19.94 1.74 11.63
C PRO A 268 20.71 1.52 10.33
N VAL A 269 21.60 2.45 9.99
CA VAL A 269 22.41 2.40 8.77
C VAL A 269 23.88 2.39 9.14
N MET A 270 24.64 1.54 8.47
CA MET A 270 26.09 1.47 8.52
C MET A 270 26.63 1.50 7.09
N VAL A 271 27.59 2.36 6.84
CA VAL A 271 28.28 2.48 5.56
C VAL A 271 29.75 2.20 5.75
N GLU A 272 30.26 1.28 4.96
CA GLU A 272 31.68 0.90 4.93
C GLU A 272 32.33 1.45 3.68
N TRP A 273 33.68 1.57 3.71
CA TRP A 273 34.42 1.97 2.54
C TRP A 273 34.64 0.77 1.59
N THR A 274 34.47 1.00 0.28
CA THR A 274 34.61 -0.08 -0.73
C THR A 274 35.76 0.15 -1.73
N GLY A 275 36.53 1.20 -1.65
CA GLY A 275 37.43 1.54 -2.77
C GLY A 275 36.66 1.97 -4.04
N LYS A 276 37.39 2.11 -5.16
CA LYS A 276 36.83 2.65 -6.41
C LYS A 276 36.24 1.60 -7.36
N THR A 277 36.23 0.33 -6.99
CA THR A 277 35.86 -0.82 -7.84
C THR A 277 34.58 -1.50 -7.43
N ALA A 278 33.66 -0.80 -6.79
CA ALA A 278 32.39 -1.36 -6.35
C ALA A 278 31.50 -1.82 -7.53
N ALA A 279 30.62 -2.77 -7.27
CA ALA A 279 29.81 -3.45 -8.28
C ALA A 279 28.84 -2.53 -9.05
N THR A 280 28.49 -1.37 -8.47
CA THR A 280 27.57 -0.41 -9.08
C THR A 280 28.23 0.91 -9.33
N LEU A 281 28.23 1.35 -10.58
CA LEU A 281 28.69 2.67 -10.98
C LEU A 281 27.50 3.61 -11.11
N HIS A 282 27.56 4.74 -10.40
CA HIS A 282 26.59 5.84 -10.49
C HIS A 282 27.22 6.97 -11.30
N VAL A 283 26.40 7.59 -12.14
CA VAL A 283 26.81 8.62 -13.10
C VAL A 283 25.85 9.77 -13.05
N ARG A 284 26.32 11.00 -12.90
CA ARG A 284 25.52 12.21 -13.06
C ARG A 284 25.67 12.74 -14.47
N LEU A 285 24.57 12.81 -15.21
CA LEU A 285 24.54 13.27 -16.58
C LEU A 285 24.17 14.76 -16.66
N LYS A 286 24.63 15.44 -17.72
CA LYS A 286 24.16 16.79 -18.04
C LYS A 286 22.77 16.72 -18.65
N GLU A 287 22.06 17.85 -18.66
CA GLU A 287 20.81 17.99 -19.40
C GLU A 287 21.05 18.01 -20.93
N PRO A 288 20.12 17.46 -21.73
CA PRO A 288 18.90 16.75 -21.33
C PRO A 288 19.20 15.28 -20.93
N LEU A 289 18.59 14.82 -19.82
CA LEU A 289 18.88 13.52 -19.22
C LEU A 289 18.59 12.34 -20.17
N ASP A 290 17.40 12.29 -20.76
CA ASP A 290 16.94 11.13 -21.54
C ASP A 290 17.81 10.92 -22.79
N GLU A 291 18.21 12.01 -23.47
CA GLU A 291 19.07 11.98 -24.63
C GLU A 291 20.49 11.51 -24.27
N ASN A 292 21.07 12.07 -23.21
CA ASN A 292 22.41 11.70 -22.74
C ASN A 292 22.45 10.28 -22.17
N LEU A 293 21.38 9.80 -21.54
CA LEU A 293 21.26 8.43 -21.08
C LEU A 293 21.17 7.44 -22.26
N ALA A 294 20.35 7.77 -23.27
CA ALA A 294 20.27 6.95 -24.49
C ALA A 294 21.64 6.86 -25.17
N ARG A 295 22.31 8.00 -25.33
CA ARG A 295 23.66 8.06 -25.92
C ARG A 295 24.67 7.25 -25.10
N LEU A 296 24.66 7.35 -23.78
CA LEU A 296 25.52 6.55 -22.91
C LEU A 296 25.31 5.06 -23.12
N ASN A 297 24.05 4.61 -23.16
CA ASN A 297 23.72 3.21 -23.37
C ASN A 297 24.14 2.72 -24.77
N GLU A 298 23.99 3.53 -25.81
CA GLU A 298 24.45 3.21 -27.15
C GLU A 298 25.97 3.10 -27.22
N GLU A 299 26.71 4.02 -26.62
CA GLU A 299 28.18 3.96 -26.53
C GLU A 299 28.66 2.73 -25.76
N MET A 300 28.01 2.40 -24.64
CA MET A 300 28.35 1.19 -23.87
C MET A 300 28.05 -0.09 -24.64
N HIS A 301 26.94 -0.16 -25.34
CA HIS A 301 26.61 -1.30 -26.20
C HIS A 301 27.64 -1.49 -27.34
N ARG A 302 28.14 -0.37 -27.91
CA ARG A 302 29.16 -0.42 -28.95
C ARG A 302 30.52 -0.91 -28.44
N ILE A 303 30.90 -0.49 -27.20
CA ILE A 303 32.19 -0.84 -26.61
C ILE A 303 32.17 -2.25 -26.01
N TYR A 304 31.03 -2.64 -25.44
CA TYR A 304 30.81 -3.93 -24.77
C TYR A 304 29.62 -4.70 -25.37
N PRO A 305 29.65 -5.08 -26.65
CA PRO A 305 28.48 -5.63 -27.35
C PRO A 305 28.01 -6.99 -26.80
N GLN A 306 28.87 -7.72 -26.10
CA GLN A 306 28.53 -9.02 -25.52
C GLN A 306 28.12 -8.94 -24.04
N LYS A 307 28.11 -7.73 -23.47
CA LYS A 307 27.82 -7.49 -22.06
C LYS A 307 26.47 -6.78 -21.93
N SER A 308 25.66 -7.20 -20.98
CA SER A 308 24.39 -6.52 -20.66
C SER A 308 24.62 -5.31 -19.76
N LEU A 309 25.35 -4.31 -20.29
CA LEU A 309 25.70 -3.11 -19.58
C LEU A 309 24.69 -1.99 -19.92
N VAL A 310 23.68 -1.82 -19.09
CA VAL A 310 22.62 -0.81 -19.29
C VAL A 310 22.57 0.12 -18.10
N PHE A 311 22.67 1.43 -18.35
CA PHE A 311 22.45 2.46 -17.35
C PHE A 311 20.97 2.77 -17.25
N ARG A 312 20.45 2.84 -16.03
CA ARG A 312 19.06 3.15 -15.70
C ARG A 312 18.98 4.44 -14.92
N SER A 313 17.99 5.26 -15.20
CA SER A 313 17.76 6.50 -14.46
C SER A 313 17.19 6.22 -13.07
N VAL A 314 17.82 6.78 -12.04
CA VAL A 314 17.32 6.75 -10.67
C VAL A 314 15.95 7.42 -10.58
N GLU A 315 15.77 8.57 -11.26
CA GLU A 315 14.49 9.28 -11.28
C GLU A 315 13.37 8.48 -11.93
N GLN A 316 13.65 7.80 -13.04
CA GLN A 316 12.64 6.97 -13.73
C GLN A 316 12.19 5.80 -12.86
N GLU A 317 13.13 5.12 -12.19
CA GLU A 317 12.79 4.06 -11.25
C GLU A 317 12.00 4.57 -10.03
N MET A 318 12.39 5.72 -9.50
CA MET A 318 11.63 6.36 -8.42
C MET A 318 10.22 6.77 -8.86
N ARG A 319 10.06 7.27 -10.09
CA ARG A 319 8.74 7.59 -10.66
C ARG A 319 7.89 6.34 -10.84
N SER A 320 8.47 5.25 -11.34
CA SER A 320 7.73 3.98 -11.49
C SER A 320 7.29 3.40 -10.15
N TYR A 321 8.14 3.52 -9.12
CA TYR A 321 7.76 3.15 -7.76
C TYR A 321 6.62 4.04 -7.21
N ALA A 322 6.76 5.36 -7.36
CA ALA A 322 5.71 6.31 -6.94
C ALA A 322 4.39 6.08 -7.70
N GLU A 323 4.46 5.69 -8.98
CA GLU A 323 3.29 5.31 -9.79
C GLU A 323 2.60 4.07 -9.23
N SER A 324 3.35 3.05 -8.87
CA SER A 324 2.79 1.83 -8.24
C SER A 324 2.09 2.16 -6.92
N VAL A 325 2.67 3.03 -6.10
CA VAL A 325 2.06 3.49 -4.84
C VAL A 325 0.80 4.33 -5.13
N ARG A 326 0.81 5.15 -6.18
CA ARG A 326 -0.36 5.92 -6.64
C ARG A 326 -1.50 5.00 -7.06
N VAL A 327 -1.21 4.00 -7.89
CA VAL A 327 -2.21 3.01 -8.32
C VAL A 327 -2.80 2.28 -7.12
N PHE A 328 -1.97 1.83 -6.19
CA PHE A 328 -2.44 1.19 -4.95
C PHE A 328 -3.36 2.10 -4.14
N ARG A 329 -2.99 3.38 -3.98
CA ARG A 329 -3.84 4.40 -3.32
C ARG A 329 -5.18 4.54 -4.04
N ASP A 330 -5.18 4.71 -5.35
CA ASP A 330 -6.38 5.00 -6.14
C ASP A 330 -7.35 3.81 -6.12
N VAL A 331 -6.84 2.59 -6.24
CA VAL A 331 -7.64 1.36 -6.10
C VAL A 331 -8.23 1.26 -4.69
N THR A 332 -7.42 1.49 -3.66
CA THR A 332 -7.89 1.44 -2.26
C THR A 332 -8.96 2.49 -1.99
N LEU A 333 -8.81 3.72 -2.51
CA LEU A 333 -9.82 4.77 -2.40
C LEU A 333 -11.10 4.40 -3.11
N LEU A 334 -11.03 3.87 -4.34
CA LEU A 334 -12.20 3.45 -5.10
C LEU A 334 -12.99 2.36 -4.37
N VAL A 335 -12.30 1.32 -3.89
CA VAL A 335 -12.90 0.22 -3.12
C VAL A 335 -13.53 0.75 -1.83
N SER A 336 -12.80 1.60 -1.10
CA SER A 336 -13.28 2.19 0.16
C SER A 336 -14.51 3.05 -0.03
N LEU A 337 -14.55 3.90 -1.07
CA LEU A 337 -15.72 4.72 -1.41
C LEU A 337 -16.92 3.85 -1.79
N THR A 338 -16.69 2.78 -2.54
CA THR A 338 -17.75 1.82 -2.91
C THR A 338 -18.35 1.16 -1.66
N ILE A 339 -17.52 0.68 -0.75
CA ILE A 339 -17.98 0.06 0.51
C ILE A 339 -18.71 1.10 1.37
N LEU A 340 -18.20 2.31 1.49
CA LEU A 340 -18.85 3.40 2.22
C LEU A 340 -20.23 3.71 1.64
N PHE A 341 -20.35 3.78 0.31
CA PHE A 341 -21.63 3.97 -0.36
C PHE A 341 -22.65 2.85 -0.04
N ILE A 342 -22.21 1.59 -0.05
CA ILE A 342 -23.06 0.44 0.31
C ILE A 342 -23.53 0.55 1.77
N ILE A 343 -22.64 0.92 2.68
CA ILE A 343 -22.97 1.11 4.11
C ILE A 343 -24.01 2.23 4.26
N LEU A 344 -23.85 3.36 3.57
CA LEU A 344 -24.81 4.47 3.60
C LEU A 344 -26.17 4.07 3.05
N MET A 345 -26.22 3.31 1.95
CA MET A 345 -27.48 2.77 1.42
C MET A 345 -28.16 1.83 2.42
N GLY A 346 -27.40 0.98 3.10
CA GLY A 346 -27.91 0.12 4.18
C GLY A 346 -28.49 0.93 5.35
N LEU A 347 -27.82 2.00 5.75
CA LEU A 347 -28.27 2.91 6.80
C LEU A 347 -29.59 3.62 6.43
N ILE A 348 -29.68 4.13 5.19
CA ILE A 348 -30.90 4.76 4.69
C ILE A 348 -32.07 3.76 4.71
N GLY A 349 -31.82 2.51 4.28
CA GLY A 349 -32.82 1.44 4.35
C GLY A 349 -33.30 1.17 5.78
N TYR A 350 -32.35 1.10 6.73
CA TYR A 350 -32.65 0.92 8.15
C TYR A 350 -33.49 2.06 8.72
N VAL A 351 -33.11 3.31 8.47
CA VAL A 351 -33.84 4.50 8.95
C VAL A 351 -35.26 4.53 8.40
N ASN A 352 -35.44 4.27 7.09
CA ASN A 352 -36.75 4.22 6.47
C ASN A 352 -37.63 3.14 7.09
N ASP A 353 -37.11 1.97 7.38
CA ASP A 353 -37.87 0.88 8.01
C ASP A 353 -38.24 1.24 9.47
N GLU A 354 -37.36 1.85 10.22
CA GLU A 354 -37.65 2.29 11.59
C GLU A 354 -38.69 3.41 11.64
N ILE A 355 -38.64 4.37 10.73
CA ILE A 355 -39.69 5.42 10.58
C ILE A 355 -41.03 4.79 10.26
N ARG A 356 -41.11 3.83 9.35
CA ARG A 356 -42.35 3.12 9.01
C ARG A 356 -42.93 2.37 10.22
N LEU A 357 -42.11 1.71 10.99
CA LEU A 357 -42.53 0.98 12.19
C LEU A 357 -43.08 1.90 13.28
N ARG A 358 -42.57 3.10 13.41
CA ARG A 358 -42.95 4.12 14.41
C ARG A 358 -43.92 5.19 13.87
N SER A 359 -44.38 5.06 12.65
CA SER A 359 -45.20 6.09 11.98
C SER A 359 -46.42 6.48 12.77
N LYS A 360 -47.09 5.53 13.45
CA LYS A 360 -48.25 5.82 14.32
C LYS A 360 -47.87 6.61 15.58
N GLU A 361 -46.74 6.29 16.22
CA GLU A 361 -46.24 6.99 17.40
C GLU A 361 -45.83 8.42 17.04
N ILE A 362 -45.11 8.59 15.92
CA ILE A 362 -44.70 9.88 15.37
C ILE A 362 -45.92 10.73 15.05
N ALA A 363 -46.98 10.15 14.40
CA ALA A 363 -48.18 10.86 14.08
C ALA A 363 -48.93 11.35 15.35
N ILE A 364 -49.11 10.49 16.36
CA ILE A 364 -49.75 10.86 17.63
C ILE A 364 -48.98 12.01 18.31
N ARG A 365 -47.69 11.98 18.36
CA ARG A 365 -46.86 13.05 18.96
C ARG A 365 -46.96 14.36 18.17
N LYS A 366 -46.97 14.29 16.84
CA LYS A 366 -47.14 15.47 15.98
C LYS A 366 -48.54 16.14 16.21
N VAL A 367 -49.58 15.33 16.33
CA VAL A 367 -50.94 15.84 16.63
C VAL A 367 -50.97 16.49 18.02
N ASN A 368 -50.19 16.00 18.97
CA ASN A 368 -50.06 16.58 20.31
C ASN A 368 -49.06 17.75 20.39
N GLY A 369 -48.62 18.32 19.27
CA GLY A 369 -47.79 19.51 19.21
C GLY A 369 -46.26 19.28 19.37
N ALA A 370 -45.77 18.06 19.24
CA ALA A 370 -44.34 17.81 19.31
C ALA A 370 -43.60 18.39 18.08
N GLU A 371 -42.54 19.16 18.32
CA GLU A 371 -41.67 19.71 17.29
C GLU A 371 -40.87 18.63 16.58
N THR A 372 -40.51 18.88 15.33
CA THR A 372 -39.76 17.93 14.49
C THR A 372 -38.41 17.58 15.10
N GLU A 373 -37.74 18.56 15.73
CA GLU A 373 -36.45 18.35 16.39
C GLU A 373 -36.53 17.39 17.58
N SER A 374 -37.60 17.51 18.40
CA SER A 374 -37.80 16.60 19.54
C SER A 374 -38.07 15.17 19.09
N ILE A 375 -38.72 14.99 17.94
CA ILE A 375 -38.98 13.68 17.34
C ILE A 375 -37.68 13.09 16.79
N LEU A 376 -36.85 13.89 16.10
CA LEU A 376 -35.54 13.47 15.60
C LEU A 376 -34.60 13.08 16.73
N LEU A 377 -34.53 13.86 17.80
CA LEU A 377 -33.69 13.59 18.96
C LEU A 377 -34.12 12.30 19.68
N LEU A 378 -35.41 12.04 19.75
CA LEU A 378 -35.93 10.78 20.29
C LEU A 378 -35.59 9.58 19.43
N LEU A 379 -35.72 9.70 18.10
CA LEU A 379 -35.39 8.65 17.16
C LEU A 379 -33.87 8.35 17.22
N SER A 380 -33.03 9.38 17.30
CA SER A 380 -31.57 9.20 17.40
C SER A 380 -31.16 8.53 18.71
N ARG A 381 -31.76 8.90 19.83
CA ARG A 381 -31.48 8.30 21.16
C ARG A 381 -31.87 6.81 21.23
N ASP A 382 -32.91 6.41 20.52
CA ASP A 382 -33.35 5.02 20.51
C ASP A 382 -32.59 4.15 19.50
N VAL A 383 -31.82 4.77 18.59
CA VAL A 383 -30.93 4.09 17.61
C VAL A 383 -29.55 3.86 18.22
N LEU A 384 -29.06 4.77 19.06
CA LEU A 384 -27.86 4.65 19.87
C LEU A 384 -28.10 3.80 21.13
#